data_846801052b56a6b23088aa48bc0d2422
#
_entry.id   846801052b56a6b23088aa48bc0d2422
#
_cell.length_a   1.000
_cell.length_b   1.000
_cell.length_c   1.000
_cell.angle_alpha   90.00
_cell.angle_beta   90.00
_cell.angle_gamma   90.00
#
_symmetry.space_group_name_H-M   'P 1'
#
loop_
_entity.id
_entity.type
_entity.pdbx_description
1 polymer ?
#
loop_
_entity_poly.entity_id
_entity_poly.type
_entity_poly.pdbx_seq_one_letter_code
_entity_poly.pdbx_strand_id
1 'polypeptide(L)' 'METKNERFRRLAASRTNKAIASIRSLGNLSNATHYEYSQDEISKIFSALKRELDATRSLFHKSIDQHKPFKL' A
#
# COMPACT_ATOMS: atom_id res chain seq x y z
N MET A 1 21.62 -12.78 15.41
CA MET A 1 21.47 -12.24 14.05
C MET A 1 20.04 -12.39 13.58
N GLU A 2 19.51 -11.37 12.95
CA GLU A 2 18.13 -11.34 12.48
C GLU A 2 17.94 -12.29 11.29
N THR A 3 16.89 -13.11 11.32
CA THR A 3 16.53 -13.95 10.18
C THR A 3 15.91 -13.12 9.06
N LYS A 4 15.79 -13.70 7.86
CA LYS A 4 15.12 -13.04 6.73
C LYS A 4 13.65 -12.73 7.06
N ASN A 5 12.96 -13.64 7.75
CA ASN A 5 11.57 -13.41 8.14
C ASN A 5 11.44 -12.32 9.21
N GLU A 6 12.32 -12.33 10.19
CA GLU A 6 12.32 -11.29 11.22
C GLU A 6 12.56 -9.90 10.62
N ARG A 7 13.49 -9.81 9.68
CA ARG A 7 13.74 -8.56 8.94
C ARG A 7 12.52 -8.12 8.15
N PHE A 8 11.88 -9.06 7.44
CA PHE A 8 10.68 -8.76 6.67
C PHE A 8 9.57 -8.22 7.59
N ARG A 9 9.32 -8.89 8.71
CA ARG A 9 8.28 -8.48 9.65
C ARG A 9 8.52 -7.09 10.21
N ARG A 10 9.76 -6.80 10.58
CA ARG A 10 10.14 -5.49 11.10
C ARG A 10 9.96 -4.39 10.06
N LEU A 11 10.49 -4.61 8.86
CA LEU A 11 10.41 -3.61 7.80
C LEU A 11 8.97 -3.45 7.29
N ALA A 12 8.24 -4.55 7.14
CA ALA A 12 6.85 -4.52 6.68
C ALA A 12 5.97 -3.77 7.67
N ALA A 13 6.11 -4.02 8.96
CA ALA A 13 5.34 -3.32 9.98
C ALA A 13 5.62 -1.81 9.95
N SER A 14 6.90 -1.44 9.88
CA SER A 14 7.30 -0.03 9.85
C SER A 14 6.75 0.68 8.61
N ARG A 15 6.93 0.07 7.43
CA ARG A 15 6.49 0.68 6.16
C ARG A 15 4.97 0.71 6.05
N THR A 16 4.28 -0.31 6.53
CA THR A 16 2.82 -0.33 6.54
C THR A 16 2.27 0.79 7.42
N ASN A 17 2.84 0.97 8.60
CA ASN A 17 2.41 2.05 9.49
C ASN A 17 2.63 3.43 8.87
N LYS A 18 3.74 3.62 8.16
CA LYS A 18 4.02 4.88 7.44
C LYS A 18 3.02 5.11 6.32
N ALA A 19 2.68 4.06 5.58
CA ALA A 19 1.69 4.14 4.50
C ALA A 19 0.31 4.51 5.05
N ILE A 20 -0.10 3.88 6.15
CA ILE A 20 -1.37 4.19 6.81
C ILE A 20 -1.39 5.65 7.27
N ALA A 21 -0.30 6.13 7.86
CA ALA A 21 -0.20 7.51 8.31
C ALA A 21 -0.32 8.49 7.14
N SER A 22 0.29 8.16 5.99
CA SER A 22 0.19 8.98 4.79
C SER A 22 -1.24 9.02 4.24
N ILE A 23 -1.93 7.89 4.26
CA ILE A 23 -3.34 7.82 3.83
C ILE A 23 -4.22 8.65 4.77
N ARG A 24 -3.98 8.57 6.07
CA ARG A 24 -4.72 9.38 7.05
C ARG A 24 -4.48 10.88 6.82
N SER A 25 -3.27 11.25 6.42
CA SER A 25 -2.92 12.63 6.08
C SER A 25 -3.78 13.14 4.92
N LEU A 26 -4.05 12.30 3.92
CA LEU A 26 -5.00 12.65 2.86
C LEU A 26 -6.39 12.95 3.42
N GLY A 27 -6.82 12.15 4.39
CA GLY A 27 -8.12 12.33 5.04
C GLY A 27 -8.28 13.70 5.70
N ASN A 28 -7.16 14.29 6.14
CA ASN A 28 -7.21 15.63 6.74
C ASN A 28 -7.63 16.71 5.75
N LEU A 29 -7.53 16.45 4.46
CA LEU A 29 -7.96 17.37 3.42
C LEU A 29 -9.48 17.32 3.16
N SER A 30 -10.20 16.44 3.83
CA SER A 30 -11.64 16.29 3.65
C SER A 30 -12.45 17.44 4.25
N ASN A 31 -11.83 18.33 5.00
CA ASN A 31 -12.49 19.46 5.63
C ASN A 31 -12.94 20.49 4.57
N ALA A 32 -14.21 20.45 4.21
CA ALA A 32 -14.78 21.30 3.18
C ALA A 32 -14.80 22.80 3.56
N THR A 33 -14.56 23.14 4.82
CA THR A 33 -14.45 24.52 5.26
C THR A 33 -13.15 25.15 4.78
N HIS A 34 -12.07 24.36 4.71
CA HIS A 34 -10.74 24.84 4.35
C HIS A 34 -10.32 24.45 2.94
N TYR A 35 -10.91 23.41 2.37
CA TYR A 35 -10.49 22.87 1.09
C TYR A 35 -11.68 22.65 0.17
N GLU A 36 -11.45 22.86 -1.11
CA GLU A 36 -12.44 22.62 -2.13
C GLU A 36 -12.00 21.45 -3.01
N TYR A 37 -12.88 20.49 -3.18
CA TYR A 37 -12.60 19.32 -4.02
C TYR A 37 -13.87 18.83 -4.69
N SER A 38 -13.70 18.21 -5.84
CA SER A 38 -14.79 17.60 -6.58
C SER A 38 -14.80 16.08 -6.38
N GLN A 39 -15.96 15.48 -6.67
CA GLN A 39 -16.07 14.02 -6.66
C GLN A 39 -15.10 13.38 -7.65
N ASP A 40 -14.89 14.02 -8.81
CA ASP A 40 -13.96 13.54 -9.82
C ASP A 40 -12.52 13.53 -9.32
N GLU A 41 -12.09 14.57 -8.63
CA GLU A 41 -10.76 14.64 -8.04
C GLU A 41 -10.55 13.54 -6.99
N ILE A 42 -11.54 13.31 -6.15
CA ILE A 42 -11.48 12.25 -5.13
C ILE A 42 -11.39 10.87 -5.79
N SER A 43 -12.20 10.64 -6.82
CA SER A 43 -12.18 9.37 -7.56
C SER A 43 -10.82 9.11 -8.20
N LYS A 44 -10.19 10.14 -8.75
CA LYS A 44 -8.85 10.01 -9.34
C LYS A 44 -7.79 9.66 -8.31
N ILE A 45 -7.85 10.28 -7.13
CA ILE A 45 -6.91 9.99 -6.04
C ILE A 45 -7.02 8.53 -5.62
N PHE A 46 -8.24 8.08 -5.32
CA PHE A 46 -8.41 6.71 -4.81
C PHE A 46 -8.18 5.65 -5.88
N SER A 47 -8.47 5.95 -7.15
CA SER A 47 -8.14 5.04 -8.25
C SER A 47 -6.63 4.87 -8.39
N ALA A 48 -5.87 5.95 -8.25
CA ALA A 48 -4.41 5.89 -8.30
C ALA A 48 -3.84 5.07 -7.13
N LEU A 49 -4.35 5.29 -5.92
CA LEU A 49 -3.91 4.55 -4.74
C LEU A 49 -4.22 3.06 -4.88
N LYS A 50 -5.42 2.72 -5.35
CA LYS A 50 -5.82 1.33 -5.55
C LYS A 50 -4.92 0.65 -6.57
N ARG A 51 -4.62 1.32 -7.67
CA ARG A 51 -3.75 0.80 -8.71
C ARG A 51 -2.36 0.49 -8.17
N GLU A 52 -1.83 1.40 -7.35
CA GLU A 52 -0.51 1.21 -6.74
C GLU A 52 -0.51 0.06 -5.74
N LEU A 53 -1.57 -0.04 -4.92
CA LEU A 53 -1.72 -1.17 -3.98
C LEU A 53 -1.79 -2.50 -4.72
N ASP A 54 -2.58 -2.58 -5.79
CA ASP A 54 -2.72 -3.81 -6.56
C ASP A 54 -1.41 -4.21 -7.22
N ALA A 55 -0.67 -3.26 -7.78
CA ALA A 55 0.62 -3.52 -8.40
C ALA A 55 1.64 -4.02 -7.38
N THR A 56 1.68 -3.40 -6.21
CA THR A 56 2.58 -3.79 -5.12
C THR A 56 2.26 -5.19 -4.61
N ARG A 57 0.98 -5.47 -4.41
CA ARG A 57 0.54 -6.80 -3.97
C ARG A 57 0.93 -7.88 -4.97
N SER A 58 0.86 -7.58 -6.27
CA SER A 58 1.24 -8.51 -7.32
C SER A 58 2.70 -8.92 -7.23
N LEU A 59 3.58 -8.05 -6.76
CA LEU A 59 5.00 -8.37 -6.57
C LEU A 59 5.18 -9.54 -5.60
N PHE A 60 4.39 -9.56 -4.53
CA PHE A 60 4.44 -10.63 -3.53
C PHE A 60 3.89 -11.94 -4.10
N HIS A 61 2.81 -11.89 -4.84
CA HIS A 61 2.24 -13.08 -5.48
C HIS A 61 3.20 -13.69 -6.47
N LYS A 62 3.86 -12.88 -7.30
CA LYS A 62 4.86 -13.37 -8.25
C LYS A 62 6.04 -14.02 -7.53
N SER A 63 6.53 -13.39 -6.48
CA SER A 63 7.67 -13.93 -5.72
C SER A 63 7.33 -15.27 -5.08
N ILE A 64 6.14 -15.40 -4.50
CA ILE A 64 5.69 -16.65 -3.90
C ILE A 64 5.57 -17.73 -4.97
N ASP A 65 4.97 -17.44 -6.12
CA ASP A 65 4.79 -18.40 -7.21
C ASP A 65 6.14 -18.87 -7.77
N GLN A 66 7.12 -17.98 -7.88
CA GLN A 66 8.47 -18.32 -8.35
C GLN A 66 9.21 -19.26 -7.40
N HIS A 67 8.86 -19.25 -6.11
CA HIS A 67 9.51 -20.08 -5.10
C HIS A 67 8.78 -21.40 -4.87
N LYS A 68 7.65 -21.64 -5.53
CA LYS A 68 6.96 -22.92 -5.44
C LYS A 68 7.72 -23.97 -6.20
N PRO A 69 7.91 -25.19 -5.63
CA PRO A 69 8.53 -26.27 -6.37
C PRO A 69 7.65 -26.68 -7.54
N PHE A 70 8.30 -27.06 -8.65
CA PHE A 70 7.60 -27.58 -9.81
C PHE A 70 6.96 -28.93 -9.47
N LYS A 71 5.69 -29.09 -9.83
CA LYS A 71 4.96 -30.36 -9.68
C LYS A 71 4.28 -30.70 -10.99
N LEU A 72 4.39 -31.96 -11.35
CA LEU A 72 3.67 -32.50 -12.49
C LEU A 72 2.20 -32.74 -12.15
#